data_70a9de0f561a2b39fbd6d7038a46f66c
#
_entry.id   70a9de0f561a2b39fbd6d7038a46f66c
#
_cell.length_a   1.000
_cell.length_b   1.000
_cell.length_c   1.000
_cell.angle_alpha   90.00
_cell.angle_beta   90.00
_cell.angle_gamma   90.00
#
_symmetry.space_group_name_H-M   'P 1'
#
loop_
_entity.id
_entity.type
_entity.pdbx_description
1 polymer ?
#
loop_
_entity_poly.entity_id
_entity_poly.type
_entity_poly.pdbx_seq_one_letter_code
_entity_poly.pdbx_strand_id
1 'polypeptide(L)'
;MKALISVSDKTGVVEFAKGLVALGWEILSTSGTMKLLKESGVPVTSVSDVTGFPEICDGRVKTLHPKIHGALLARRDIPEHMKELKDNDIETIDLVCVNLYPFRETIAKPDVTMEDAVEHIDIGGPSMLRSSAKNWESVTVVCNPADYETVLSEIKAGGNTTRETRLQLSAKAYTHTAEYDMAISTYMRAQAGLPEKLFLEYDLKQELRYGENPHQEAKFFASTVKEPFSLATAEQLNGKELSYNNIQDANATLNIAREFDEPFCVGVKHMNPCGSATGKTIAEAWKKAYEADKTSIFGGIVAANREIDLETAQMLKPIFLEIVMAPSFAPDALELLCTKKNLRVLKVDMSKDNTVRKQYVSMNGGMLVQDRDINTKPVAADQCVTELKPTAEQLADMEFAWKIVKHVKSNAIVVAKGGMTYGVGAGQMNRIGSAEIALKQAQNTLKEEGKDIMTEGLVLASDGFFPFNDCVALAAEYGIKAIVQPGGSIRDEDSVKLANEKGITMLFTGERHFKH
;
A
#
# COMPACT_ATOMS: atom_id res chain seq x y z
N MET A 1 -15.91 40.03 -12.93
CA MET A 1 -15.11 38.81 -13.20
C MET A 1 -16.06 37.65 -13.43
N LYS A 2 -15.65 36.66 -14.23
CA LYS A 2 -16.49 35.54 -14.61
C LYS A 2 -15.87 34.21 -14.19
N ALA A 3 -16.70 33.30 -13.62
CA ALA A 3 -16.33 31.94 -13.28
C ALA A 3 -17.16 30.93 -14.09
N LEU A 4 -16.51 30.00 -14.77
CA LEU A 4 -17.15 28.88 -15.41
C LEU A 4 -17.09 27.67 -14.47
N ILE A 5 -18.25 27.18 -14.05
CA ILE A 5 -18.38 26.06 -13.11
C ILE A 5 -19.12 24.91 -13.79
N SER A 6 -18.43 23.79 -13.99
CA SER A 6 -19.00 22.56 -14.59
C SER A 6 -18.34 21.35 -13.96
N VAL A 7 -18.96 20.80 -12.93
CA VAL A 7 -18.37 19.72 -12.12
C VAL A 7 -19.22 18.45 -12.21
N SER A 8 -18.57 17.29 -12.15
CA SER A 8 -19.21 15.97 -11.99
C SER A 8 -19.51 15.72 -10.51
N ASP A 9 -18.49 15.77 -9.65
CA ASP A 9 -18.66 15.79 -8.20
C ASP A 9 -19.17 17.16 -7.73
N LYS A 10 -20.36 17.14 -7.12
CA LYS A 10 -21.07 18.34 -6.67
C LYS A 10 -20.73 18.79 -5.25
N THR A 11 -19.77 18.11 -4.60
CA THR A 11 -19.38 18.41 -3.21
C THR A 11 -18.96 19.88 -3.05
N GLY A 12 -19.67 20.61 -2.19
CA GLY A 12 -19.39 22.00 -1.83
C GLY A 12 -19.57 23.04 -2.94
N VAL A 13 -19.95 22.66 -4.17
CA VAL A 13 -20.00 23.57 -5.34
C VAL A 13 -21.04 24.69 -5.18
N VAL A 14 -22.16 24.42 -4.51
CA VAL A 14 -23.22 25.43 -4.29
C VAL A 14 -22.72 26.56 -3.40
N GLU A 15 -22.07 26.22 -2.29
CA GLU A 15 -21.52 27.22 -1.37
C GLU A 15 -20.33 27.96 -1.99
N PHE A 16 -19.53 27.28 -2.78
CA PHE A 16 -18.47 27.91 -3.56
C PHE A 16 -19.03 28.95 -4.54
N ALA A 17 -20.05 28.57 -5.32
CA ALA A 17 -20.70 29.48 -6.27
C ALA A 17 -21.39 30.67 -5.58
N LYS A 18 -22.10 30.45 -4.45
CA LYS A 18 -22.68 31.53 -3.64
C LYS A 18 -21.61 32.50 -3.12
N GLY A 19 -20.49 31.96 -2.67
CA GLY A 19 -19.35 32.77 -2.22
C GLY A 19 -18.81 33.68 -3.33
N LEU A 20 -18.65 33.16 -4.54
CA LEU A 20 -18.22 33.92 -5.70
C LEU A 20 -19.23 35.01 -6.07
N VAL A 21 -20.55 34.68 -6.10
CA VAL A 21 -21.60 35.68 -6.38
C VAL A 21 -21.62 36.79 -5.33
N ALA A 22 -21.47 36.45 -4.05
CA ALA A 22 -21.39 37.42 -2.96
C ALA A 22 -20.18 38.38 -3.11
N LEU A 23 -19.13 37.94 -3.81
CA LEU A 23 -17.96 38.74 -4.15
C LEU A 23 -18.08 39.45 -5.51
N GLY A 24 -19.27 39.46 -6.13
CA GLY A 24 -19.56 40.18 -7.39
C GLY A 24 -19.15 39.43 -8.66
N TRP A 25 -18.94 38.10 -8.61
CA TRP A 25 -18.60 37.30 -9.78
C TRP A 25 -19.86 36.81 -10.50
N GLU A 26 -19.79 36.79 -11.82
CA GLU A 26 -20.80 36.13 -12.67
C GLU A 26 -20.48 34.66 -12.85
N ILE A 27 -21.50 33.81 -12.77
CA ILE A 27 -21.32 32.36 -12.91
C ILE A 27 -21.84 31.91 -14.28
N LEU A 28 -20.96 31.22 -15.03
CA LEU A 28 -21.29 30.47 -16.23
C LEU A 28 -21.34 29.00 -15.89
N SER A 29 -22.29 28.24 -16.47
CA SER A 29 -22.36 26.81 -16.18
C SER A 29 -23.02 26.02 -17.33
N THR A 30 -22.91 24.70 -17.25
CA THR A 30 -23.50 23.75 -18.21
C THR A 30 -24.46 22.79 -17.51
N SER A 31 -25.47 22.34 -18.28
CA SER A 31 -26.34 21.20 -17.97
C SER A 31 -26.66 20.95 -16.48
N GLY A 32 -26.23 19.82 -15.93
CA GLY A 32 -26.55 19.37 -14.57
C GLY A 32 -26.01 20.26 -13.45
N THR A 33 -24.83 20.88 -13.63
CA THR A 33 -24.31 21.85 -12.65
C THR A 33 -25.14 23.13 -12.64
N MET A 34 -25.50 23.63 -13.81
CA MET A 34 -26.37 24.80 -13.94
C MET A 34 -27.73 24.58 -13.26
N LYS A 35 -28.36 23.41 -13.49
CA LYS A 35 -29.62 23.05 -12.86
C LYS A 35 -29.52 23.11 -11.34
N LEU A 36 -28.52 22.44 -10.76
CA LEU A 36 -28.29 22.45 -9.32
C LEU A 36 -28.11 23.87 -8.77
N LEU A 37 -27.29 24.67 -9.41
CA LEU A 37 -27.02 26.05 -8.97
C LEU A 37 -28.28 26.91 -9.03
N LYS A 38 -29.10 26.84 -10.11
CA LYS A 38 -30.40 27.54 -10.23
C LYS A 38 -31.39 27.13 -9.15
N GLU A 39 -31.52 25.82 -8.92
CA GLU A 39 -32.41 25.28 -7.87
C GLU A 39 -31.95 25.71 -6.46
N SER A 40 -30.67 25.98 -6.28
CA SER A 40 -30.09 26.48 -5.03
C SER A 40 -30.10 28.01 -4.89
N GLY A 41 -30.75 28.71 -5.83
CA GLY A 41 -30.91 30.18 -5.81
C GLY A 41 -29.67 30.96 -6.26
N VAL A 42 -28.71 30.31 -6.93
CA VAL A 42 -27.52 30.98 -7.48
C VAL A 42 -27.86 31.55 -8.88
N PRO A 43 -27.64 32.86 -9.14
CA PRO A 43 -27.77 33.39 -10.49
C PRO A 43 -26.68 32.81 -11.39
N VAL A 44 -27.09 32.20 -12.51
CA VAL A 44 -26.18 31.50 -13.41
C VAL A 44 -26.61 31.67 -14.86
N THR A 45 -25.66 31.93 -15.74
CA THR A 45 -25.82 32.05 -17.18
C THR A 45 -25.40 30.74 -17.86
N SER A 46 -26.16 30.31 -18.87
CA SER A 46 -25.81 29.14 -19.65
C SER A 46 -24.62 29.41 -20.56
N VAL A 47 -23.73 28.45 -20.72
CA VAL A 47 -22.67 28.51 -21.71
C VAL A 47 -23.24 28.67 -23.14
N SER A 48 -24.39 28.07 -23.45
CA SER A 48 -25.08 28.22 -24.73
C SER A 48 -25.51 29.65 -25.01
N ASP A 49 -25.91 30.40 -23.96
CA ASP A 49 -26.29 31.82 -24.10
C ASP A 49 -25.04 32.67 -24.43
N VAL A 50 -23.90 32.36 -23.85
CA VAL A 50 -22.61 33.06 -24.09
C VAL A 50 -22.07 32.75 -25.49
N THR A 51 -22.12 31.50 -25.89
CA THR A 51 -21.60 31.07 -27.19
C THR A 51 -22.54 31.41 -28.35
N GLY A 52 -23.84 31.54 -28.09
CA GLY A 52 -24.86 31.60 -29.12
C GLY A 52 -25.04 30.31 -29.89
N PHE A 53 -24.50 29.18 -29.36
CA PHE A 53 -24.53 27.90 -30.01
C PHE A 53 -25.16 26.83 -29.09
N PRO A 54 -26.12 26.02 -29.58
CA PRO A 54 -26.74 24.99 -28.77
C PRO A 54 -25.80 23.84 -28.43
N GLU A 55 -26.12 23.09 -27.37
CA GLU A 55 -25.52 21.79 -27.15
C GLU A 55 -25.94 20.83 -28.27
N ILE A 56 -24.98 20.10 -28.84
CA ILE A 56 -25.20 19.12 -29.92
C ILE A 56 -24.55 17.78 -29.59
N CYS A 57 -24.90 16.74 -30.38
CA CYS A 57 -24.37 15.38 -30.21
C CYS A 57 -24.65 14.85 -28.79
N ASP A 58 -25.93 14.96 -28.34
CA ASP A 58 -26.37 14.55 -27.00
C ASP A 58 -25.55 15.15 -25.84
N GLY A 59 -25.03 16.37 -26.08
CA GLY A 59 -24.24 17.10 -25.11
C GLY A 59 -22.73 16.77 -25.13
N ARG A 60 -22.24 15.98 -26.06
CA ARG A 60 -20.79 15.77 -26.23
C ARG A 60 -20.05 17.05 -26.63
N VAL A 61 -20.75 17.99 -27.30
CA VAL A 61 -20.20 19.30 -27.69
C VAL A 61 -21.02 20.41 -27.01
N LYS A 62 -20.43 21.05 -26.00
CA LYS A 62 -21.02 22.12 -25.19
C LYS A 62 -20.03 23.29 -25.04
N THR A 63 -18.85 22.98 -24.52
CA THR A 63 -17.81 23.94 -24.14
C THR A 63 -16.66 24.03 -25.16
N LEU A 64 -16.62 23.13 -26.13
CA LEU A 64 -15.63 23.14 -27.20
C LEU A 64 -15.96 24.23 -28.23
N HIS A 65 -15.81 25.47 -27.85
CA HIS A 65 -16.19 26.62 -28.66
C HIS A 65 -15.13 27.73 -28.59
N PRO A 66 -14.81 28.44 -29.70
CA PRO A 66 -13.81 29.51 -29.69
C PRO A 66 -14.09 30.59 -28.64
N LYS A 67 -15.35 30.96 -28.38
CA LYS A 67 -15.70 31.93 -27.34
C LYS A 67 -15.31 31.49 -25.93
N ILE A 68 -15.36 30.18 -25.64
CA ILE A 68 -14.93 29.65 -24.33
C ILE A 68 -13.39 29.54 -24.29
N HIS A 69 -12.79 28.85 -25.27
CA HIS A 69 -11.34 28.63 -25.23
C HIS A 69 -10.52 29.89 -25.52
N GLY A 70 -11.05 30.83 -26.33
CA GLY A 70 -10.46 32.16 -26.50
C GLY A 70 -10.45 32.93 -25.19
N ALA A 71 -11.58 32.93 -24.47
CA ALA A 71 -11.71 33.58 -23.16
C ALA A 71 -10.72 33.05 -22.11
N LEU A 72 -10.37 31.76 -22.20
CA LEU A 72 -9.45 31.05 -21.29
C LEU A 72 -7.98 31.21 -21.70
N LEU A 73 -7.67 31.16 -23.00
CA LEU A 73 -6.30 31.08 -23.53
C LEU A 73 -5.68 32.43 -23.84
N ALA A 74 -6.47 33.48 -24.02
CA ALA A 74 -5.95 34.78 -24.34
C ALA A 74 -5.04 35.32 -23.22
N ARG A 75 -3.82 35.65 -23.57
CA ARG A 75 -2.86 36.28 -22.68
C ARG A 75 -3.26 37.77 -22.52
N ARG A 76 -3.57 38.16 -21.27
CA ARG A 76 -4.11 39.49 -20.96
C ARG A 76 -3.06 40.59 -21.01
N ASP A 77 -1.78 40.23 -20.97
CA ASP A 77 -0.63 41.09 -21.10
C ASP A 77 -0.26 41.39 -22.58
N ILE A 78 -0.91 40.74 -23.55
CA ILE A 78 -0.71 40.94 -24.99
C ILE A 78 -1.88 41.73 -25.55
N PRO A 79 -1.67 43.03 -25.96
CA PRO A 79 -2.74 43.87 -26.47
C PRO A 79 -3.47 43.32 -27.68
N GLU A 80 -2.74 42.64 -28.57
CA GLU A 80 -3.30 41.99 -29.76
C GLU A 80 -4.33 40.90 -29.40
N HIS A 81 -4.03 40.06 -28.40
CA HIS A 81 -4.98 39.06 -27.93
C HIS A 81 -6.26 39.70 -27.37
N MET A 82 -6.11 40.77 -26.58
CA MET A 82 -7.26 41.47 -26.02
C MET A 82 -8.10 42.18 -27.08
N LYS A 83 -7.46 42.68 -28.16
CA LYS A 83 -8.13 43.22 -29.31
C LYS A 83 -8.91 42.15 -30.08
N GLU A 84 -8.28 41.00 -30.35
CA GLU A 84 -8.92 39.86 -31.02
C GLU A 84 -10.15 39.34 -30.24
N LEU A 85 -10.08 39.26 -28.90
CA LEU A 85 -11.25 38.93 -28.10
C LEU A 85 -12.38 39.93 -28.30
N LYS A 86 -12.05 41.24 -28.25
CA LYS A 86 -13.05 42.31 -28.43
C LYS A 86 -13.65 42.28 -29.84
N ASP A 87 -12.84 42.12 -30.87
CA ASP A 87 -13.27 42.09 -32.27
C ASP A 87 -14.21 40.87 -32.56
N ASN A 88 -14.14 39.81 -31.74
CA ASN A 88 -14.98 38.62 -31.83
C ASN A 88 -16.08 38.54 -30.76
N ASP A 89 -16.31 39.62 -29.99
CA ASP A 89 -17.31 39.70 -28.94
C ASP A 89 -17.10 38.60 -27.87
N ILE A 90 -15.86 38.47 -27.39
CA ILE A 90 -15.45 37.49 -26.37
C ILE A 90 -15.03 38.21 -25.10
N GLU A 91 -15.70 37.93 -23.99
CA GLU A 91 -15.29 38.36 -22.67
C GLU A 91 -14.43 37.33 -21.97
N THR A 92 -13.48 37.78 -21.14
CA THR A 92 -12.58 36.88 -20.41
C THR A 92 -13.30 36.08 -19.35
N ILE A 93 -12.84 34.84 -19.16
CA ILE A 93 -13.20 33.98 -18.02
C ILE A 93 -12.01 33.95 -17.06
N ASP A 94 -12.25 34.28 -15.80
CA ASP A 94 -11.21 34.50 -14.80
C ASP A 94 -10.97 33.28 -13.91
N LEU A 95 -12.00 32.42 -13.80
CA LEU A 95 -11.92 31.20 -13.03
C LEU A 95 -12.64 30.06 -13.77
N VAL A 96 -12.03 28.87 -13.73
CA VAL A 96 -12.65 27.62 -14.16
C VAL A 96 -12.68 26.66 -12.98
N CYS A 97 -13.85 26.15 -12.65
CA CYS A 97 -14.04 25.08 -11.67
C CYS A 97 -14.64 23.85 -12.38
N VAL A 98 -13.81 22.85 -12.61
CA VAL A 98 -14.16 21.65 -13.36
C VAL A 98 -13.49 20.44 -12.71
N ASN A 99 -14.26 19.40 -12.44
CA ASN A 99 -13.76 18.06 -12.18
C ASN A 99 -14.35 17.07 -13.20
N LEU A 100 -13.65 15.98 -13.43
CA LEU A 100 -13.93 15.08 -14.53
C LEU A 100 -14.95 13.99 -14.14
N TYR A 101 -15.52 13.31 -15.12
CA TYR A 101 -16.39 12.17 -14.89
C TYR A 101 -15.62 11.05 -14.17
N PRO A 102 -16.30 10.29 -13.28
CA PRO A 102 -15.65 9.23 -12.49
C PRO A 102 -15.37 7.97 -13.33
N PHE A 103 -14.44 8.06 -14.29
CA PHE A 103 -14.13 6.99 -15.24
C PHE A 103 -13.65 5.72 -14.54
N ARG A 104 -12.77 5.84 -13.51
CA ARG A 104 -12.25 4.69 -12.74
C ARG A 104 -13.39 3.92 -12.05
N GLU A 105 -14.31 4.62 -11.42
CA GLU A 105 -15.47 4.03 -10.75
C GLU A 105 -16.44 3.40 -11.76
N THR A 106 -16.54 3.98 -12.95
CA THR A 106 -17.37 3.43 -14.01
C THR A 106 -16.82 2.11 -14.51
N ILE A 107 -15.53 2.03 -14.85
CA ILE A 107 -14.91 0.80 -15.35
C ILE A 107 -14.69 -0.27 -14.28
N ALA A 108 -14.83 0.07 -12.99
CA ALA A 108 -14.77 -0.88 -11.88
C ALA A 108 -16.08 -1.66 -11.66
N LYS A 109 -17.17 -1.26 -12.31
CA LYS A 109 -18.47 -1.97 -12.22
C LYS A 109 -18.39 -3.33 -12.93
N PRO A 110 -18.96 -4.40 -12.34
CA PRO A 110 -18.87 -5.74 -12.93
C PRO A 110 -19.47 -5.88 -14.34
N ASP A 111 -20.54 -5.09 -14.61
CA ASP A 111 -21.35 -5.21 -15.82
C ASP A 111 -21.10 -4.07 -16.81
N VAL A 112 -20.00 -3.30 -16.66
CA VAL A 112 -19.69 -2.18 -17.53
C VAL A 112 -19.46 -2.66 -18.97
N THR A 113 -20.18 -2.07 -19.92
CA THR A 113 -19.94 -2.30 -21.35
C THR A 113 -18.88 -1.35 -21.88
N MET A 114 -18.31 -1.69 -23.04
CA MET A 114 -17.38 -0.78 -23.74
C MET A 114 -18.06 0.54 -24.09
N GLU A 115 -19.32 0.50 -24.47
CA GLU A 115 -20.11 1.68 -24.82
C GLU A 115 -20.31 2.58 -23.59
N ASP A 116 -20.68 2.01 -22.44
CA ASP A 116 -20.82 2.76 -21.18
C ASP A 116 -19.50 3.41 -20.76
N ALA A 117 -18.37 2.68 -20.88
CA ALA A 117 -17.07 3.21 -20.56
C ALA A 117 -16.70 4.40 -21.48
N VAL A 118 -16.94 4.29 -22.78
CA VAL A 118 -16.66 5.36 -23.76
C VAL A 118 -17.53 6.59 -23.51
N GLU A 119 -18.80 6.44 -23.17
CA GLU A 119 -19.69 7.57 -22.84
C GLU A 119 -19.26 8.34 -21.57
N HIS A 120 -18.49 7.72 -20.71
CA HIS A 120 -17.94 8.36 -19.52
C HIS A 120 -16.52 8.95 -19.74
N ILE A 121 -16.05 9.01 -20.99
CA ILE A 121 -14.82 9.75 -21.34
C ILE A 121 -15.18 11.23 -21.54
N ASP A 122 -14.74 12.06 -20.60
CA ASP A 122 -14.94 13.52 -20.66
C ASP A 122 -13.93 14.15 -21.64
N ILE A 123 -14.44 14.92 -22.59
CA ILE A 123 -13.62 15.68 -23.56
C ILE A 123 -13.58 17.14 -23.21
N GLY A 124 -14.75 17.73 -22.86
CA GLY A 124 -14.87 19.15 -22.57
C GLY A 124 -14.18 19.58 -21.30
N GLY A 125 -14.29 18.77 -20.25
CA GLY A 125 -13.66 19.01 -18.95
C GLY A 125 -12.14 19.12 -19.04
N PRO A 126 -11.45 18.09 -19.54
CA PRO A 126 -10.00 18.13 -19.72
C PRO A 126 -9.54 19.28 -20.61
N SER A 127 -10.30 19.61 -21.66
CA SER A 127 -9.97 20.72 -22.57
C SER A 127 -10.01 22.07 -21.85
N MET A 128 -11.04 22.32 -21.01
CA MET A 128 -11.14 23.55 -20.20
C MET A 128 -10.06 23.61 -19.12
N LEU A 129 -9.82 22.50 -18.41
CA LEU A 129 -8.75 22.43 -17.39
C LEU A 129 -7.39 22.77 -17.99
N ARG A 130 -7.04 22.14 -19.11
CA ARG A 130 -5.75 22.34 -19.76
C ARG A 130 -5.60 23.75 -20.35
N SER A 131 -6.67 24.33 -20.93
CA SER A 131 -6.65 25.70 -21.43
C SER A 131 -6.42 26.70 -20.31
N SER A 132 -7.14 26.56 -19.20
CA SER A 132 -7.01 27.43 -18.02
C SER A 132 -5.66 27.26 -17.34
N ALA A 133 -5.22 26.01 -17.14
CA ALA A 133 -3.92 25.70 -16.55
C ALA A 133 -2.75 26.27 -17.39
N LYS A 134 -2.84 26.23 -18.72
CA LYS A 134 -1.84 26.85 -19.60
C LYS A 134 -1.76 28.36 -19.43
N ASN A 135 -2.88 29.01 -19.16
CA ASN A 135 -2.97 30.46 -18.94
C ASN A 135 -3.06 30.84 -17.46
N TRP A 136 -2.39 30.07 -16.59
CA TRP A 136 -2.44 30.25 -15.13
C TRP A 136 -2.05 31.63 -14.63
N GLU A 137 -1.26 32.38 -15.36
CA GLU A 137 -0.95 33.78 -15.03
C GLU A 137 -2.22 34.63 -14.91
N SER A 138 -3.24 34.32 -15.69
CA SER A 138 -4.48 35.08 -15.79
C SER A 138 -5.72 34.38 -15.28
N VAL A 139 -5.74 33.03 -15.25
CA VAL A 139 -6.92 32.23 -14.97
C VAL A 139 -6.70 31.33 -13.77
N THR A 140 -7.62 31.37 -12.82
CA THR A 140 -7.66 30.41 -11.70
C THR A 140 -8.34 29.11 -12.15
N VAL A 141 -7.67 27.97 -12.03
CA VAL A 141 -8.23 26.66 -12.37
C VAL A 141 -8.40 25.81 -11.11
N VAL A 142 -9.60 25.31 -10.87
CA VAL A 142 -9.94 24.52 -9.68
C VAL A 142 -10.52 23.17 -10.13
N CYS A 143 -9.89 22.07 -9.73
CA CYS A 143 -10.36 20.72 -10.04
C CYS A 143 -10.70 19.89 -8.79
N ASN A 144 -10.41 20.41 -7.60
CA ASN A 144 -10.63 19.69 -6.34
C ASN A 144 -11.45 20.57 -5.37
N PRO A 145 -12.57 20.07 -4.79
CA PRO A 145 -13.35 20.79 -3.79
C PRO A 145 -12.55 21.24 -2.57
N ALA A 146 -11.47 20.57 -2.20
CA ALA A 146 -10.60 20.95 -1.10
C ALA A 146 -9.93 22.34 -1.28
N ASP A 147 -9.86 22.83 -2.51
CA ASP A 147 -9.25 24.14 -2.81
C ASP A 147 -10.25 25.31 -2.75
N TYR A 148 -11.57 25.05 -2.60
CA TYR A 148 -12.61 26.08 -2.66
C TYR A 148 -12.44 27.15 -1.59
N GLU A 149 -12.15 26.76 -0.36
CA GLU A 149 -12.00 27.71 0.76
C GLU A 149 -10.79 28.66 0.56
N THR A 150 -9.66 28.11 0.14
CA THR A 150 -8.45 28.89 -0.17
C THR A 150 -8.73 29.91 -1.26
N VAL A 151 -9.36 29.48 -2.36
CA VAL A 151 -9.69 30.34 -3.49
C VAL A 151 -10.65 31.46 -3.08
N LEU A 152 -11.74 31.14 -2.36
CA LEU A 152 -12.68 32.16 -1.87
C LEU A 152 -12.03 33.15 -0.91
N SER A 153 -11.18 32.67 -0.01
CA SER A 153 -10.49 33.52 0.97
C SER A 153 -9.56 34.51 0.28
N GLU A 154 -8.78 34.11 -0.71
CA GLU A 154 -7.90 34.97 -1.46
C GLU A 154 -8.67 35.96 -2.33
N ILE A 155 -9.74 35.55 -3.02
CA ILE A 155 -10.61 36.46 -3.80
C ILE A 155 -11.24 37.49 -2.89
N LYS A 156 -11.70 37.10 -1.70
CA LYS A 156 -12.26 38.04 -0.71
C LYS A 156 -11.25 39.07 -0.24
N ALA A 157 -10.00 38.66 -0.05
CA ALA A 157 -8.93 39.53 0.45
C ALA A 157 -8.36 40.47 -0.62
N GLY A 158 -8.20 39.98 -1.86
CA GLY A 158 -7.48 40.70 -2.92
C GLY A 158 -8.23 40.87 -4.24
N GLY A 159 -9.49 40.42 -4.34
CA GLY A 159 -10.29 40.46 -5.57
C GLY A 159 -10.00 39.31 -6.56
N ASN A 160 -8.86 38.63 -6.41
CA ASN A 160 -8.48 37.48 -7.20
C ASN A 160 -7.54 36.58 -6.38
N THR A 161 -7.27 35.35 -6.87
CA THR A 161 -6.24 34.47 -6.29
C THR A 161 -4.84 35.05 -6.50
N THR A 162 -3.91 34.65 -5.62
CA THR A 162 -2.50 35.00 -5.77
C THR A 162 -1.87 34.32 -6.98
N ARG A 163 -0.78 34.87 -7.49
CA ARG A 163 -0.02 34.27 -8.59
C ARG A 163 0.51 32.88 -8.20
N GLU A 164 0.96 32.72 -6.96
CA GLU A 164 1.47 31.46 -6.43
C GLU A 164 0.38 30.39 -6.38
N THR A 165 -0.79 30.72 -5.84
CA THR A 165 -1.95 29.83 -5.80
C THR A 165 -2.38 29.39 -7.20
N ARG A 166 -2.42 30.31 -8.17
CA ARG A 166 -2.75 29.94 -9.55
C ARG A 166 -1.74 28.95 -10.16
N LEU A 167 -0.44 29.11 -9.88
CA LEU A 167 0.58 28.15 -10.34
C LEU A 167 0.40 26.77 -9.71
N GLN A 168 0.14 26.71 -8.40
CA GLN A 168 -0.13 25.46 -7.68
C GLN A 168 -1.39 24.76 -8.23
N LEU A 169 -2.46 25.50 -8.43
CA LEU A 169 -3.71 24.97 -8.99
C LEU A 169 -3.53 24.49 -10.45
N SER A 170 -2.72 25.20 -11.24
CA SER A 170 -2.34 24.76 -12.60
C SER A 170 -1.63 23.41 -12.58
N ALA A 171 -0.67 23.23 -11.67
CA ALA A 171 0.02 21.94 -11.51
C ALA A 171 -0.96 20.81 -11.15
N LYS A 172 -1.87 21.06 -10.18
CA LYS A 172 -2.93 20.11 -9.80
C LYS A 172 -3.84 19.76 -10.98
N ALA A 173 -4.24 20.72 -11.80
CA ALA A 173 -5.08 20.49 -12.97
C ALA A 173 -4.39 19.60 -14.02
N TYR A 174 -3.08 19.80 -14.27
CA TYR A 174 -2.32 18.93 -15.16
C TYR A 174 -2.15 17.51 -14.59
N THR A 175 -1.90 17.38 -13.29
CA THR A 175 -1.88 16.07 -12.62
C THR A 175 -3.21 15.36 -12.80
N HIS A 176 -4.33 16.03 -12.48
CA HIS A 176 -5.68 15.46 -12.60
C HIS A 176 -6.00 14.96 -14.02
N THR A 177 -5.63 15.73 -15.06
CA THR A 177 -5.84 15.26 -16.45
C THR A 177 -4.89 14.14 -16.85
N ALA A 178 -3.65 14.10 -16.34
CA ALA A 178 -2.70 13.01 -16.61
C ALA A 178 -3.18 11.68 -16.01
N GLU A 179 -3.62 11.69 -14.75
CA GLU A 179 -4.18 10.52 -14.05
C GLU A 179 -5.43 10.00 -14.75
N TYR A 180 -6.27 10.92 -15.24
CA TYR A 180 -7.46 10.59 -16.01
C TYR A 180 -7.11 9.88 -17.32
N ASP A 181 -6.18 10.43 -18.11
CA ASP A 181 -5.73 9.85 -19.37
C ASP A 181 -5.00 8.52 -19.16
N MET A 182 -4.25 8.34 -18.06
CA MET A 182 -3.64 7.06 -17.71
C MET A 182 -4.70 5.97 -17.50
N ALA A 183 -5.78 6.27 -16.79
CA ALA A 183 -6.86 5.32 -16.56
C ALA A 183 -7.55 4.92 -17.89
N ILE A 184 -7.87 5.91 -18.75
CA ILE A 184 -8.47 5.68 -20.07
C ILE A 184 -7.52 4.85 -20.94
N SER A 185 -6.24 5.23 -21.02
CA SER A 185 -5.24 4.53 -21.83
C SER A 185 -5.09 3.08 -21.39
N THR A 186 -5.06 2.80 -20.09
CA THR A 186 -4.95 1.44 -19.54
C THR A 186 -6.15 0.59 -20.00
N TYR A 187 -7.37 1.11 -19.80
CA TYR A 187 -8.59 0.43 -20.18
C TYR A 187 -8.65 0.18 -21.71
N MET A 188 -8.46 1.22 -22.51
CA MET A 188 -8.55 1.13 -23.97
C MET A 188 -7.48 0.20 -24.57
N ARG A 189 -6.27 0.17 -24.01
CA ARG A 189 -5.21 -0.76 -24.45
C ARG A 189 -5.60 -2.20 -24.18
N ALA A 190 -6.19 -2.50 -23.03
CA ALA A 190 -6.68 -3.83 -22.70
C ALA A 190 -7.77 -4.27 -23.68
N GLN A 191 -8.76 -3.40 -23.95
CA GLN A 191 -9.85 -3.69 -24.90
C GLN A 191 -9.33 -3.90 -26.35
N ALA A 192 -8.30 -3.15 -26.73
CA ALA A 192 -7.69 -3.25 -28.06
C ALA A 192 -6.69 -4.42 -28.19
N GLY A 193 -6.43 -5.20 -27.17
CA GLY A 193 -5.43 -6.26 -27.15
C GLY A 193 -4.00 -5.77 -27.38
N LEU A 194 -3.71 -4.51 -27.06
CA LEU A 194 -2.37 -3.95 -27.17
C LEU A 194 -1.49 -4.41 -25.99
N PRO A 195 -0.15 -4.51 -26.18
CA PRO A 195 0.76 -4.80 -25.08
C PRO A 195 0.55 -3.85 -23.91
N GLU A 196 0.63 -4.37 -22.69
CA GLU A 196 0.48 -3.59 -21.46
C GLU A 196 1.51 -2.45 -21.42
N LYS A 197 1.09 -1.31 -20.85
CA LYS A 197 1.96 -0.20 -20.48
C LYS A 197 1.78 0.09 -19.01
N LEU A 198 2.85 0.01 -18.25
CA LEU A 198 2.80 0.23 -16.80
C LEU A 198 2.76 1.73 -16.50
N PHE A 199 1.73 2.14 -15.77
CA PHE A 199 1.61 3.45 -15.15
C PHE A 199 1.56 3.26 -13.62
N LEU A 200 2.30 4.06 -12.87
CA LEU A 200 2.34 4.05 -11.41
C LEU A 200 2.02 5.45 -10.88
N GLU A 201 1.10 5.51 -9.93
CA GLU A 201 0.66 6.76 -9.30
C GLU A 201 0.87 6.68 -7.80
N TYR A 202 1.68 7.57 -7.27
CA TYR A 202 1.98 7.67 -5.85
C TYR A 202 2.17 9.12 -5.44
N ASP A 203 1.58 9.52 -4.32
CA ASP A 203 1.79 10.82 -3.71
C ASP A 203 2.93 10.79 -2.69
N LEU A 204 3.72 11.86 -2.63
CA LEU A 204 4.72 12.03 -1.58
C LEU A 204 4.04 12.08 -0.21
N LYS A 205 4.30 11.07 0.62
CA LYS A 205 3.79 11.01 1.98
C LYS A 205 4.76 11.61 2.99
N GLN A 206 6.05 11.34 2.83
CA GLN A 206 7.08 11.79 3.77
C GLN A 206 8.44 11.93 3.06
N GLU A 207 9.14 13.03 3.29
CA GLU A 207 10.57 13.11 3.03
C GLU A 207 11.32 12.42 4.16
N LEU A 208 12.24 11.54 3.80
CA LEU A 208 13.00 10.75 4.76
C LEU A 208 14.36 11.41 5.00
N ARG A 209 14.84 11.32 6.23
CA ARG A 209 16.13 11.94 6.59
C ARG A 209 17.30 11.43 5.73
N TYR A 210 17.28 10.15 5.35
CA TYR A 210 18.17 9.47 4.41
C TYR A 210 17.57 8.10 4.05
N GLY A 211 18.14 7.43 3.07
CA GLY A 211 17.75 6.10 2.63
C GLY A 211 18.20 4.98 3.55
N GLU A 212 18.54 3.84 2.98
CA GLU A 212 19.10 2.71 3.73
C GLU A 212 20.43 3.11 4.41
N ASN A 213 21.21 3.96 3.73
CA ASN A 213 22.47 4.49 4.23
C ASN A 213 22.44 6.03 4.29
N PRO A 214 23.23 6.67 5.19
CA PRO A 214 23.19 8.12 5.43
C PRO A 214 23.51 9.01 4.22
N HIS A 215 24.18 8.50 3.22
CA HIS A 215 24.54 9.25 1.99
C HIS A 215 23.47 9.17 0.88
N GLN A 216 22.40 8.43 1.10
CA GLN A 216 21.31 8.23 0.13
C GLN A 216 20.13 9.12 0.48
N GLU A 217 19.68 9.94 -0.46
CA GLU A 217 18.40 10.64 -0.34
C GLU A 217 17.24 9.65 -0.49
N ALA A 218 16.17 9.87 0.24
CA ALA A 218 15.01 9.00 0.19
C ALA A 218 13.70 9.71 0.49
N LYS A 219 12.63 9.17 -0.09
CA LYS A 219 11.26 9.63 0.09
C LYS A 219 10.31 8.44 0.20
N PHE A 220 9.27 8.60 0.97
CA PHE A 220 8.18 7.64 1.04
C PHE A 220 6.98 8.16 0.28
N PHE A 221 6.54 7.40 -0.71
CA PHE A 221 5.35 7.68 -1.49
C PHE A 221 4.25 6.69 -1.13
N ALA A 222 3.03 7.20 -0.99
CA ALA A 222 1.84 6.39 -0.77
C ALA A 222 1.05 6.25 -2.08
N SER A 223 0.40 5.11 -2.29
CA SER A 223 -0.53 4.93 -3.41
C SER A 223 -1.67 5.95 -3.33
N THR A 224 -2.05 6.52 -4.48
CA THR A 224 -3.23 7.40 -4.59
C THR A 224 -4.53 6.64 -4.27
N VAL A 225 -4.57 5.34 -4.55
CA VAL A 225 -5.62 4.43 -4.09
C VAL A 225 -5.30 3.98 -2.67
N LYS A 226 -6.15 4.37 -1.71
CA LYS A 226 -5.95 4.00 -0.30
C LYS A 226 -5.96 2.48 -0.12
N GLU A 227 -4.88 1.95 0.40
CA GLU A 227 -4.74 0.56 0.79
C GLU A 227 -4.93 0.45 2.31
N PRO A 228 -6.10 0.00 2.81
CA PRO A 228 -6.43 0.05 4.24
C PRO A 228 -5.47 -0.78 5.11
N PHE A 229 -4.90 -1.84 4.56
CA PHE A 229 -4.02 -2.78 5.28
C PHE A 229 -2.53 -2.46 5.05
N SER A 230 -2.14 -1.20 5.02
CA SER A 230 -0.78 -0.79 4.69
C SER A 230 -0.18 0.18 5.71
N LEU A 231 1.14 0.28 5.73
CA LEU A 231 1.82 1.32 6.51
C LEU A 231 1.51 2.73 6.03
N ALA A 232 1.08 2.88 4.78
CA ALA A 232 0.67 4.17 4.25
C ALA A 232 -0.58 4.72 4.94
N THR A 233 -1.42 3.85 5.51
CA THR A 233 -2.63 4.21 6.28
C THR A 233 -2.47 4.03 7.78
N ALA A 234 -1.31 3.59 8.26
CA ALA A 234 -1.04 3.43 9.69
C ALA A 234 -1.07 4.80 10.41
N GLU A 235 -1.58 4.80 11.63
CA GLU A 235 -1.60 5.94 12.55
C GLU A 235 -0.41 5.83 13.51
N GLN A 236 0.47 6.84 13.49
CA GLN A 236 1.57 6.91 14.45
C GLN A 236 1.11 7.63 15.71
N LEU A 237 1.03 6.89 16.83
CA LEU A 237 0.54 7.39 18.11
C LEU A 237 1.65 8.00 18.98
N ASN A 238 2.90 7.62 18.76
CA ASN A 238 4.06 8.10 19.53
C ASN A 238 5.35 7.97 18.72
N GLY A 239 6.37 8.71 19.15
CA GLY A 239 7.77 8.55 18.72
C GLY A 239 8.20 9.49 17.62
N LYS A 240 9.45 9.30 17.17
CA LYS A 240 10.03 10.04 16.05
C LYS A 240 9.46 9.57 14.71
N GLU A 241 9.63 10.38 13.68
CA GLU A 241 9.31 9.97 12.31
C GLU A 241 9.95 8.63 11.92
N LEU A 242 9.28 7.90 11.05
CA LEU A 242 9.80 6.65 10.51
C LEU A 242 10.99 6.92 9.58
N SER A 243 12.04 6.12 9.72
CA SER A 243 13.14 6.09 8.76
C SER A 243 12.84 5.12 7.61
N TYR A 244 13.68 5.16 6.56
CA TYR A 244 13.63 4.21 5.45
C TYR A 244 13.64 2.76 5.94
N ASN A 245 14.62 2.40 6.79
CA ASN A 245 14.73 1.05 7.34
C ASN A 245 13.54 0.69 8.26
N ASN A 246 13.01 1.66 9.03
CA ASN A 246 11.81 1.43 9.82
C ASN A 246 10.60 1.06 8.96
N ILE A 247 10.41 1.71 7.82
CA ILE A 247 9.29 1.43 6.90
C ILE A 247 9.44 0.04 6.28
N GLN A 248 10.66 -0.33 5.84
CA GLN A 248 10.92 -1.67 5.29
C GLN A 248 10.66 -2.78 6.32
N ASP A 249 11.26 -2.65 7.51
CA ASP A 249 11.12 -3.64 8.57
C ASP A 249 9.68 -3.72 9.08
N ALA A 250 8.99 -2.59 9.26
CA ALA A 250 7.60 -2.56 9.68
C ALA A 250 6.66 -3.19 8.63
N ASN A 251 6.92 -2.99 7.34
CA ASN A 251 6.16 -3.66 6.28
C ASN A 251 6.36 -5.17 6.29
N ALA A 252 7.58 -5.65 6.50
CA ALA A 252 7.86 -7.07 6.66
C ALA A 252 7.15 -7.64 7.89
N THR A 253 7.21 -6.93 9.02
CA THR A 253 6.58 -7.31 10.29
C THR A 253 5.06 -7.42 10.16
N LEU A 254 4.43 -6.45 9.50
CA LEU A 254 3.00 -6.44 9.22
C LEU A 254 2.55 -7.65 8.40
N ASN A 255 3.31 -7.99 7.36
CA ASN A 255 2.99 -9.13 6.50
C ASN A 255 3.09 -10.47 7.23
N ILE A 256 4.04 -10.62 8.17
CA ILE A 256 4.15 -11.82 9.00
C ILE A 256 2.97 -11.91 9.99
N ALA A 257 2.65 -10.80 10.66
CA ALA A 257 1.61 -10.79 11.69
C ALA A 257 0.21 -11.19 11.16
N ARG A 258 -0.05 -10.95 9.87
CA ARG A 258 -1.32 -11.27 9.20
C ARG A 258 -1.54 -12.73 8.87
N GLU A 259 -0.50 -13.55 8.89
CA GLU A 259 -0.64 -14.98 8.56
C GLU A 259 -1.44 -15.77 9.60
N PHE A 260 -1.57 -15.22 10.80
CA PHE A 260 -2.09 -15.93 11.96
C PHE A 260 -3.46 -15.42 12.40
N ASP A 261 -4.38 -16.36 12.63
CA ASP A 261 -5.70 -16.08 13.20
C ASP A 261 -5.70 -16.15 14.73
N GLU A 262 -4.79 -16.91 15.32
CA GLU A 262 -4.57 -16.99 16.76
C GLU A 262 -3.85 -15.73 17.28
N PRO A 263 -3.90 -15.41 18.59
CA PRO A 263 -3.05 -14.38 19.16
C PRO A 263 -1.58 -14.65 18.84
N PHE A 264 -0.94 -13.73 18.15
CA PHE A 264 0.40 -13.90 17.59
C PHE A 264 1.25 -12.65 17.82
N CYS A 265 2.52 -12.87 18.15
CA CYS A 265 3.54 -11.83 18.22
C CYS A 265 4.79 -12.23 17.44
N VAL A 266 5.43 -11.22 16.85
CA VAL A 266 6.69 -11.38 16.12
C VAL A 266 7.63 -10.20 16.38
N GLY A 267 8.90 -10.50 16.62
CA GLY A 267 10.00 -9.55 16.54
C GLY A 267 10.71 -9.68 15.19
N VAL A 268 10.99 -8.55 14.52
CA VAL A 268 11.63 -8.51 13.20
C VAL A 268 12.84 -7.59 13.22
N LYS A 269 13.88 -7.99 12.51
CA LYS A 269 15.07 -7.17 12.26
C LYS A 269 15.59 -7.46 10.86
N HIS A 270 15.92 -6.40 10.12
CA HIS A 270 16.39 -6.51 8.72
C HIS A 270 15.44 -7.33 7.84
N MET A 271 14.15 -7.08 8.01
CA MET A 271 13.02 -7.73 7.29
C MET A 271 12.90 -9.25 7.51
N ASN A 272 13.63 -9.84 8.47
CA ASN A 272 13.49 -11.24 8.84
C ASN A 272 12.90 -11.40 10.24
N PRO A 273 12.05 -12.42 10.48
CA PRO A 273 11.60 -12.72 11.83
C PRO A 273 12.78 -13.20 12.69
N CYS A 274 12.89 -12.65 13.89
CA CYS A 274 13.84 -13.09 14.91
C CYS A 274 13.16 -14.14 15.80
N GLY A 275 12.16 -13.72 16.59
CA GLY A 275 11.33 -14.58 17.40
C GLY A 275 9.87 -14.39 17.03
N SER A 276 9.14 -15.50 16.90
CA SER A 276 7.72 -15.52 16.54
C SER A 276 7.00 -16.56 17.35
N ALA A 277 5.81 -16.24 17.86
CA ALA A 277 5.01 -17.22 18.57
C ALA A 277 3.52 -16.92 18.56
N THR A 278 2.73 -17.98 18.64
CA THR A 278 1.31 -17.96 19.00
C THR A 278 1.13 -18.21 20.50
N GLY A 279 0.03 -17.73 21.05
CA GLY A 279 -0.35 -17.95 22.45
C GLY A 279 -1.86 -17.92 22.63
N LYS A 280 -2.32 -18.21 23.84
CA LYS A 280 -3.73 -18.07 24.21
C LYS A 280 -4.10 -16.58 24.39
N THR A 281 -3.13 -15.76 24.74
CA THR A 281 -3.21 -14.30 24.87
C THR A 281 -2.03 -13.65 24.16
N ILE A 282 -2.10 -12.34 23.91
CA ILE A 282 -0.98 -11.58 23.34
C ILE A 282 0.21 -11.56 24.30
N ALA A 283 -0.04 -11.49 25.61
CA ALA A 283 1.00 -11.55 26.62
C ALA A 283 1.78 -12.89 26.55
N GLU A 284 1.09 -14.03 26.43
CA GLU A 284 1.73 -15.33 26.24
C GLU A 284 2.49 -15.41 24.92
N ALA A 285 1.88 -14.97 23.81
CA ALA A 285 2.51 -14.94 22.50
C ALA A 285 3.80 -14.10 22.50
N TRP A 286 3.73 -12.90 23.11
CA TRP A 286 4.91 -12.04 23.23
C TRP A 286 6.01 -12.67 24.09
N LYS A 287 5.66 -13.24 25.23
CA LYS A 287 6.64 -13.90 26.10
C LYS A 287 7.41 -14.98 25.36
N LYS A 288 6.69 -15.88 24.65
CA LYS A 288 7.31 -16.93 23.82
C LYS A 288 8.16 -16.34 22.69
N ALA A 289 7.64 -15.35 21.94
CA ALA A 289 8.36 -14.72 20.85
C ALA A 289 9.66 -14.06 21.33
N TYR A 290 9.64 -13.44 22.51
CA TYR A 290 10.84 -12.85 23.10
C TYR A 290 11.84 -13.91 23.57
N GLU A 291 11.38 -15.00 24.16
CA GLU A 291 12.22 -16.13 24.59
C GLU A 291 12.90 -16.82 23.40
N ALA A 292 12.26 -16.83 22.23
CA ALA A 292 12.79 -17.42 21.00
C ALA A 292 14.13 -16.80 20.55
N ASP A 293 14.27 -15.47 20.66
CA ASP A 293 15.52 -14.77 20.31
C ASP A 293 15.62 -13.39 20.99
N LYS A 294 16.00 -13.40 22.25
CA LYS A 294 16.18 -12.15 23.05
C LYS A 294 17.25 -11.22 22.47
N THR A 295 18.26 -11.80 21.85
CA THR A 295 19.42 -11.07 21.35
C THR A 295 19.07 -10.27 20.10
N SER A 296 18.44 -10.89 19.12
CA SER A 296 18.14 -10.24 17.84
C SER A 296 16.96 -9.27 17.94
N ILE A 297 16.00 -9.53 18.82
CA ILE A 297 14.84 -8.64 19.04
C ILE A 297 15.26 -7.26 19.58
N PHE A 298 16.36 -7.17 20.31
CA PHE A 298 16.89 -5.88 20.78
C PHE A 298 17.17 -4.93 19.61
N GLY A 299 16.53 -3.75 19.62
CA GLY A 299 16.58 -2.78 18.54
C GLY A 299 15.74 -3.15 17.30
N GLY A 300 14.91 -4.16 17.41
CA GLY A 300 13.98 -4.59 16.35
C GLY A 300 12.62 -3.91 16.40
N ILE A 301 11.73 -4.43 15.57
CA ILE A 301 10.31 -4.06 15.48
C ILE A 301 9.47 -5.22 15.99
N VAL A 302 8.43 -4.91 16.75
CA VAL A 302 7.49 -5.89 17.28
C VAL A 302 6.09 -5.62 16.76
N ALA A 303 5.39 -6.67 16.32
CA ALA A 303 3.97 -6.61 16.04
C ALA A 303 3.19 -7.65 16.84
N ALA A 304 2.00 -7.24 17.26
CA ALA A 304 0.95 -8.10 17.80
C ALA A 304 -0.28 -8.02 16.89
N ASN A 305 -0.89 -9.15 16.54
CA ASN A 305 -2.06 -9.17 15.65
C ASN A 305 -3.40 -8.92 16.38
N ARG A 306 -3.36 -8.58 17.66
CA ARG A 306 -4.50 -8.18 18.51
C ARG A 306 -4.12 -6.97 19.35
N GLU A 307 -5.07 -6.45 20.09
CA GLU A 307 -4.85 -5.37 21.06
C GLU A 307 -3.70 -5.68 22.01
N ILE A 308 -2.80 -4.72 22.18
CA ILE A 308 -1.77 -4.77 23.23
C ILE A 308 -2.37 -4.26 24.54
N ASP A 309 -2.44 -5.15 25.54
CA ASP A 309 -2.86 -4.88 26.89
C ASP A 309 -1.72 -4.38 27.80
N LEU A 310 -2.05 -3.99 29.03
CA LEU A 310 -1.08 -3.48 30.00
C LEU A 310 0.01 -4.51 30.33
N GLU A 311 -0.36 -5.79 30.47
CA GLU A 311 0.58 -6.87 30.79
C GLU A 311 1.65 -6.99 29.69
N THR A 312 1.21 -7.01 28.43
CA THR A 312 2.12 -7.05 27.28
C THR A 312 2.98 -5.79 27.20
N ALA A 313 2.40 -4.61 27.42
CA ALA A 313 3.13 -3.35 27.42
C ALA A 313 4.21 -3.29 28.52
N GLN A 314 3.94 -3.84 29.69
CA GLN A 314 4.91 -3.95 30.80
C GLN A 314 6.11 -4.82 30.42
N MET A 315 5.89 -5.89 29.65
CA MET A 315 6.97 -6.74 29.13
C MET A 315 7.76 -6.10 27.99
N LEU A 316 7.10 -5.31 27.13
CA LEU A 316 7.73 -4.59 26.02
C LEU A 316 8.59 -3.41 26.50
N LYS A 317 8.13 -2.68 27.52
CA LYS A 317 8.75 -1.43 27.97
C LYS A 317 10.23 -1.53 28.34
N PRO A 318 10.73 -2.57 29.05
CA PRO A 318 12.15 -2.66 29.41
C PRO A 318 13.09 -2.82 28.20
N ILE A 319 12.60 -3.34 27.10
CA ILE A 319 13.38 -3.71 25.93
C ILE A 319 13.59 -2.46 25.05
N PHE A 320 14.79 -2.29 24.49
CA PHE A 320 15.00 -1.29 23.45
C PHE A 320 14.39 -1.80 22.15
N LEU A 321 13.33 -1.14 21.72
CA LEU A 321 12.62 -1.42 20.45
C LEU A 321 12.52 -0.13 19.64
N GLU A 322 12.56 -0.26 18.32
CA GLU A 322 12.38 0.85 17.39
C GLU A 322 10.89 1.15 17.16
N ILE A 323 10.08 0.10 16.98
CA ILE A 323 8.63 0.21 16.70
C ILE A 323 7.88 -0.89 17.45
N VAL A 324 6.69 -0.55 17.93
CA VAL A 324 5.65 -1.50 18.37
C VAL A 324 4.39 -1.24 17.56
N MET A 325 3.84 -2.31 16.96
CA MET A 325 2.68 -2.23 16.07
C MET A 325 1.55 -3.14 16.54
N ALA A 326 0.31 -2.66 16.48
CA ALA A 326 -0.89 -3.45 16.78
C ALA A 326 -2.13 -2.82 16.12
N PRO A 327 -3.25 -3.56 15.98
CA PRO A 327 -4.53 -2.99 15.54
C PRO A 327 -5.13 -2.02 16.56
N SER A 328 -4.84 -2.21 17.84
CA SER A 328 -5.24 -1.30 18.92
C SER A 328 -4.35 -1.47 20.16
N PHE A 329 -4.47 -0.54 21.08
CA PHE A 329 -3.77 -0.53 22.37
C PHE A 329 -4.78 -0.18 23.46
N ALA A 330 -4.76 -0.91 24.57
CA ALA A 330 -5.50 -0.51 25.75
C ALA A 330 -4.98 0.87 26.25
N PRO A 331 -5.84 1.75 26.77
CA PRO A 331 -5.44 3.12 27.13
C PRO A 331 -4.23 3.21 28.07
N ASP A 332 -4.19 2.36 29.09
CA ASP A 332 -3.11 2.27 30.08
C ASP A 332 -1.83 1.66 29.47
N ALA A 333 -1.95 0.71 28.54
CA ALA A 333 -0.85 0.18 27.78
C ALA A 333 -0.21 1.25 26.88
N LEU A 334 -1.04 2.02 26.17
CA LEU A 334 -0.58 3.12 25.32
C LEU A 334 0.15 4.19 26.14
N GLU A 335 -0.45 4.62 27.25
CA GLU A 335 0.18 5.59 28.16
C GLU A 335 1.55 5.11 28.62
N LEU A 336 1.65 3.82 29.01
CA LEU A 336 2.90 3.20 29.45
C LEU A 336 3.97 3.20 28.36
N LEU A 337 3.62 2.81 27.12
CA LEU A 337 4.56 2.77 26.00
C LEU A 337 5.00 4.17 25.58
N CYS A 338 4.10 5.15 25.60
CA CYS A 338 4.37 6.55 25.26
C CYS A 338 5.33 7.25 26.25
N THR A 339 5.58 6.69 27.43
CA THR A 339 6.66 7.17 28.32
C THR A 339 8.04 7.11 27.65
N LYS A 340 8.22 6.23 26.67
CA LYS A 340 9.44 6.11 25.85
C LYS A 340 9.35 7.05 24.63
N LYS A 341 9.79 8.28 24.76
CA LYS A 341 9.66 9.35 23.74
C LYS A 341 10.15 8.98 22.33
N ASN A 342 11.10 8.06 22.20
CA ASN A 342 11.67 7.65 20.92
C ASN A 342 11.03 6.39 20.33
N LEU A 343 10.27 5.62 21.12
CA LEU A 343 9.57 4.43 20.65
C LEU A 343 8.43 4.84 19.72
N ARG A 344 8.44 4.33 18.52
CA ARG A 344 7.33 4.52 17.58
C ARG A 344 6.24 3.52 17.91
N VAL A 345 5.06 4.03 18.16
CA VAL A 345 3.85 3.21 18.41
C VAL A 345 2.93 3.41 17.22
N LEU A 346 2.67 2.34 16.48
CA LEU A 346 1.86 2.38 15.26
C LEU A 346 0.58 1.57 15.45
N LYS A 347 -0.55 2.24 15.20
CA LYS A 347 -1.83 1.56 15.04
C LYS A 347 -2.03 1.27 13.56
N VAL A 348 -2.19 0.00 13.20
CA VAL A 348 -2.33 -0.45 11.81
C VAL A 348 -3.30 -1.63 11.73
N ASP A 349 -4.12 -1.66 10.69
CA ASP A 349 -5.04 -2.78 10.46
C ASP A 349 -4.25 -4.06 10.15
N MET A 350 -4.42 -5.07 11.01
CA MET A 350 -3.78 -6.38 10.92
C MET A 350 -4.68 -7.44 10.27
N SER A 351 -5.82 -7.04 9.71
CA SER A 351 -6.73 -7.96 9.01
C SER A 351 -6.03 -8.60 7.80
N LYS A 352 -6.43 -9.82 7.48
CA LYS A 352 -5.94 -10.51 6.27
C LYS A 352 -6.40 -9.75 5.02
N ASP A 353 -5.44 -9.45 4.17
CA ASP A 353 -5.68 -8.86 2.85
C ASP A 353 -5.57 -9.98 1.80
N ASN A 354 -6.70 -10.50 1.37
CA ASN A 354 -6.77 -11.53 0.32
C ASN A 354 -6.75 -10.93 -1.10
N THR A 355 -6.55 -9.63 -1.24
CA THR A 355 -6.47 -8.97 -2.54
C THR A 355 -5.15 -9.29 -3.21
N VAL A 356 -5.20 -9.86 -4.40
CA VAL A 356 -4.01 -10.07 -5.23
C VAL A 356 -3.46 -8.70 -5.63
N ARG A 357 -2.30 -8.36 -5.12
CA ARG A 357 -1.60 -7.11 -5.40
C ARG A 357 -0.29 -7.39 -6.13
N LYS A 358 0.15 -6.41 -6.91
CA LYS A 358 1.45 -6.50 -7.57
C LYS A 358 2.59 -6.11 -6.64
N GLN A 359 3.70 -6.79 -6.81
CA GLN A 359 5.00 -6.41 -6.28
C GLN A 359 5.85 -5.86 -7.42
N TYR A 360 6.49 -4.73 -7.17
CA TYR A 360 7.35 -4.05 -8.15
C TYR A 360 8.78 -4.08 -7.65
N VAL A 361 9.70 -4.51 -8.51
CA VAL A 361 11.14 -4.51 -8.21
C VAL A 361 11.84 -3.73 -9.31
N SER A 362 12.44 -2.60 -8.93
CA SER A 362 13.20 -1.78 -9.87
C SER A 362 14.49 -2.48 -10.30
N MET A 363 14.78 -2.47 -11.60
CA MET A 363 16.00 -2.99 -12.18
C MET A 363 16.66 -1.90 -13.01
N ASN A 364 17.95 -2.03 -13.28
CA ASN A 364 18.60 -1.11 -14.20
C ASN A 364 17.93 -1.14 -15.57
N GLY A 365 17.25 -0.05 -15.95
CA GLY A 365 16.55 0.08 -17.22
C GLY A 365 15.19 -0.62 -17.30
N GLY A 366 14.64 -1.14 -16.19
CA GLY A 366 13.36 -1.84 -16.23
C GLY A 366 12.69 -2.02 -14.86
N MET A 367 11.58 -2.73 -14.89
CA MET A 367 10.78 -3.07 -13.73
C MET A 367 10.32 -4.53 -13.84
N LEU A 368 10.57 -5.33 -12.81
CA LEU A 368 9.92 -6.64 -12.66
C LEU A 368 8.59 -6.47 -11.93
N VAL A 369 7.57 -7.10 -12.44
CA VAL A 369 6.21 -7.06 -11.85
C VAL A 369 5.74 -8.49 -11.66
N GLN A 370 5.33 -8.82 -10.45
CA GLN A 370 4.73 -10.13 -10.12
C GLN A 370 3.59 -9.95 -9.13
N ASP A 371 2.77 -10.99 -8.97
CA ASP A 371 1.83 -11.04 -7.88
C ASP A 371 2.58 -11.21 -6.55
N ARG A 372 2.07 -10.56 -5.48
CA ARG A 372 2.56 -10.84 -4.13
C ARG A 372 2.22 -12.28 -3.79
N ASP A 373 3.16 -12.96 -3.12
CA ASP A 373 2.93 -14.29 -2.56
C ASP A 373 2.02 -14.19 -1.34
N ILE A 374 0.71 -14.21 -1.59
CA ILE A 374 -0.34 -14.17 -0.55
C ILE A 374 -0.92 -15.56 -0.27
N ASN A 375 -0.69 -16.51 -1.16
CA ASN A 375 -1.20 -17.87 -1.01
C ASN A 375 -0.32 -18.67 -0.06
N THR A 376 -0.95 -19.39 0.87
CA THR A 376 -0.29 -20.36 1.72
C THR A 376 -1.20 -21.57 1.79
N LYS A 377 -0.82 -22.64 1.08
CA LYS A 377 -1.54 -23.90 1.21
C LYS A 377 -1.38 -24.44 2.62
N PRO A 378 -2.46 -24.83 3.29
CA PRO A 378 -2.37 -25.48 4.59
C PRO A 378 -1.49 -26.73 4.54
N VAL A 379 -0.73 -26.95 5.59
CA VAL A 379 0.02 -28.21 5.78
C VAL A 379 -0.96 -29.30 6.21
N ALA A 380 -1.04 -30.36 5.45
CA ALA A 380 -2.02 -31.43 5.64
C ALA A 380 -1.40 -32.84 5.64
N ALA A 381 -2.01 -33.77 6.36
CA ALA A 381 -1.48 -35.12 6.52
C ALA A 381 -1.39 -35.93 5.22
N ASP A 382 -2.20 -35.62 4.23
CA ASP A 382 -2.19 -36.26 2.90
C ASP A 382 -0.98 -35.87 2.04
N GLN A 383 -0.28 -34.80 2.41
CA GLN A 383 1.00 -34.38 1.79
C GLN A 383 2.21 -35.20 2.29
N CYS A 384 2.00 -36.12 3.23
CA CYS A 384 3.07 -36.93 3.82
C CYS A 384 3.61 -37.99 2.85
N VAL A 385 4.90 -37.88 2.53
CA VAL A 385 5.62 -38.73 1.58
C VAL A 385 6.44 -39.84 2.26
N THR A 386 6.54 -39.84 3.59
CA THR A 386 7.24 -40.85 4.37
C THR A 386 6.27 -41.94 4.91
N GLU A 387 6.84 -43.08 5.34
CA GLU A 387 6.10 -44.18 5.98
C GLU A 387 5.49 -43.71 7.32
N LEU A 388 6.30 -43.07 8.17
CA LEU A 388 5.85 -42.48 9.43
C LEU A 388 4.95 -41.26 9.14
N LYS A 389 3.76 -41.28 9.74
CA LYS A 389 2.78 -40.22 9.58
C LYS A 389 2.92 -39.15 10.68
N PRO A 390 2.61 -37.89 10.38
CA PRO A 390 2.72 -36.83 11.38
C PRO A 390 1.67 -36.97 12.48
N THR A 391 2.04 -36.59 13.69
CA THR A 391 1.06 -36.36 14.77
C THR A 391 0.32 -35.06 14.54
N ALA A 392 -0.80 -34.86 15.25
CA ALA A 392 -1.54 -33.62 15.18
C ALA A 392 -0.69 -32.40 15.66
N GLU A 393 0.15 -32.59 16.66
CA GLU A 393 1.08 -31.56 17.16
C GLU A 393 2.13 -31.21 16.10
N GLN A 394 2.73 -32.22 15.46
CA GLN A 394 3.69 -32.00 14.38
C GLN A 394 3.07 -31.27 13.19
N LEU A 395 1.82 -31.59 12.83
CA LEU A 395 1.11 -30.85 11.76
C LEU A 395 0.91 -29.39 12.12
N ALA A 396 0.48 -29.10 13.35
CA ALA A 396 0.29 -27.73 13.81
C ALA A 396 1.62 -26.95 13.84
N ASP A 397 2.70 -27.58 14.31
CA ASP A 397 4.02 -26.95 14.34
C ASP A 397 4.62 -26.76 12.93
N MET A 398 4.41 -27.70 12.02
CA MET A 398 4.80 -27.57 10.62
C MET A 398 4.02 -26.47 9.91
N GLU A 399 2.70 -26.34 10.15
CA GLU A 399 1.88 -25.26 9.62
C GLU A 399 2.37 -23.90 10.13
N PHE A 400 2.68 -23.79 11.44
CA PHE A 400 3.27 -22.58 12.01
C PHE A 400 4.62 -22.24 11.35
N ALA A 401 5.53 -23.20 11.29
CA ALA A 401 6.85 -23.01 10.70
C ALA A 401 6.78 -22.68 9.20
N TRP A 402 5.81 -23.26 8.48
CA TRP A 402 5.56 -23.01 7.06
C TRP A 402 5.11 -21.56 6.79
N LYS A 403 4.20 -21.04 7.59
CA LYS A 403 3.78 -19.64 7.53
C LYS A 403 4.95 -18.67 7.81
N ILE A 404 5.83 -19.02 8.75
CA ILE A 404 6.98 -18.17 9.07
C ILE A 404 8.04 -18.25 7.97
N VAL A 405 8.39 -19.43 7.45
CA VAL A 405 9.48 -19.59 6.47
C VAL A 405 9.21 -18.85 5.16
N LYS A 406 7.95 -18.72 4.75
CA LYS A 406 7.48 -17.88 3.63
C LYS A 406 7.98 -16.44 3.71
N HIS A 407 8.17 -15.92 4.93
CA HIS A 407 8.59 -14.54 5.15
C HIS A 407 10.09 -14.36 5.40
N VAL A 408 10.85 -15.44 5.45
CA VAL A 408 12.31 -15.43 5.64
C VAL A 408 13.01 -15.31 4.28
N LYS A 409 14.06 -14.50 4.23
CA LYS A 409 14.87 -14.38 2.98
C LYS A 409 15.53 -15.70 2.60
N SER A 410 15.41 -16.06 1.33
CA SER A 410 15.94 -17.31 0.75
C SER A 410 17.48 -17.34 0.70
N ASN A 411 18.11 -18.51 0.78
CA ASN A 411 17.50 -19.77 1.21
C ASN A 411 17.09 -19.69 2.66
N ALA A 412 15.91 -20.23 3.00
CA ALA A 412 15.32 -20.09 4.32
C ALA A 412 15.00 -21.44 4.98
N ILE A 413 15.37 -21.55 6.26
CA ILE A 413 15.00 -22.66 7.15
C ILE A 413 14.45 -22.10 8.45
N VAL A 414 13.35 -22.65 8.93
CA VAL A 414 12.75 -22.36 10.24
C VAL A 414 12.61 -23.63 11.06
N VAL A 415 13.07 -23.59 12.30
CA VAL A 415 12.91 -24.65 13.29
C VAL A 415 11.91 -24.19 14.34
N ALA A 416 10.89 -24.99 14.61
CA ALA A 416 9.78 -24.61 15.48
C ALA A 416 9.25 -25.76 16.34
N LYS A 417 8.53 -25.40 17.43
CA LYS A 417 7.76 -26.30 18.27
C LYS A 417 6.75 -25.53 19.12
N GLY A 418 5.58 -26.08 19.35
CA GLY A 418 4.56 -25.51 20.23
C GLY A 418 4.12 -24.11 19.82
N GLY A 419 4.07 -23.84 18.50
CA GLY A 419 3.74 -22.53 17.95
C GLY A 419 4.77 -21.45 18.28
N MET A 420 6.05 -21.79 18.41
CA MET A 420 7.17 -20.89 18.67
C MET A 420 8.36 -21.24 17.77
N THR A 421 9.06 -20.23 17.25
CA THR A 421 10.33 -20.42 16.54
C THR A 421 11.47 -20.67 17.54
N TYR A 422 12.37 -21.60 17.20
CA TYR A 422 13.60 -21.85 17.94
C TYR A 422 14.84 -21.47 17.15
N GLY A 423 14.74 -21.47 15.83
CA GLY A 423 15.86 -21.08 14.97
C GLY A 423 15.39 -20.65 13.58
N VAL A 424 16.06 -19.63 13.04
CA VAL A 424 15.80 -19.05 11.72
C VAL A 424 17.12 -18.92 10.97
N GLY A 425 17.27 -19.67 9.87
CA GLY A 425 18.37 -19.52 8.93
C GLY A 425 17.87 -18.74 7.71
N ALA A 426 18.46 -17.58 7.45
CA ALA A 426 17.98 -16.64 6.44
C ALA A 426 19.09 -16.21 5.47
N GLY A 427 18.74 -16.03 4.19
CA GLY A 427 19.57 -15.33 3.21
C GLY A 427 20.88 -16.03 2.85
N GLN A 428 20.95 -17.35 2.93
CA GLN A 428 22.18 -18.09 2.62
C GLN A 428 22.23 -18.54 1.16
N MET A 429 23.43 -18.57 0.57
CA MET A 429 23.65 -18.98 -0.82
C MET A 429 23.37 -20.47 -1.05
N ASN A 430 23.38 -21.27 0.00
CA ASN A 430 23.03 -22.69 -0.07
C ASN A 430 22.12 -23.05 1.10
N ARG A 431 21.31 -24.07 0.91
CA ARG A 431 20.26 -24.47 1.87
C ARG A 431 20.81 -25.13 3.11
N ILE A 432 21.89 -25.92 2.97
CA ILE A 432 22.53 -26.57 4.11
C ILE A 432 23.09 -25.54 5.11
N GLY A 433 23.66 -24.43 4.64
CA GLY A 433 24.14 -23.35 5.50
C GLY A 433 23.00 -22.67 6.28
N SER A 434 21.83 -22.50 5.65
CA SER A 434 20.63 -22.03 6.37
C SER A 434 20.18 -23.03 7.44
N ALA A 435 20.22 -24.32 7.13
CA ALA A 435 19.88 -25.37 8.09
C ALA A 435 20.84 -25.39 9.28
N GLU A 436 22.15 -25.29 9.04
CA GLU A 436 23.17 -25.18 10.10
C GLU A 436 22.91 -24.02 11.04
N ILE A 437 22.61 -22.84 10.49
CA ILE A 437 22.30 -21.64 11.28
C ILE A 437 21.05 -21.86 12.15
N ALA A 438 19.95 -22.30 11.53
CA ALA A 438 18.68 -22.50 12.22
C ALA A 438 18.77 -23.55 13.34
N LEU A 439 19.41 -24.69 13.04
CA LEU A 439 19.56 -25.79 13.99
C LEU A 439 20.50 -25.43 15.13
N LYS A 440 21.59 -24.70 14.85
CA LYS A 440 22.52 -24.21 15.88
C LYS A 440 21.85 -23.19 16.79
N GLN A 441 21.05 -22.29 16.25
CA GLN A 441 20.26 -21.35 17.05
C GLN A 441 19.28 -22.11 17.94
N ALA A 442 18.51 -23.06 17.39
CA ALA A 442 17.58 -23.86 18.15
C ALA A 442 18.24 -24.62 19.30
N GLN A 443 19.42 -25.22 19.04
CA GLN A 443 20.21 -25.89 20.07
C GLN A 443 20.61 -24.94 21.20
N ASN A 444 21.05 -23.73 20.87
CA ASN A 444 21.47 -22.74 21.86
C ASN A 444 20.28 -22.25 22.72
N THR A 445 19.15 -21.94 22.08
CA THR A 445 17.92 -21.52 22.76
C THR A 445 17.44 -22.58 23.75
N LEU A 446 17.37 -23.84 23.32
CA LEU A 446 16.97 -24.95 24.19
C LEU A 446 17.96 -25.19 25.33
N LYS A 447 19.26 -25.05 25.08
CA LYS A 447 20.29 -25.17 26.11
C LYS A 447 20.14 -24.11 27.20
N GLU A 448 19.77 -22.88 26.84
CA GLU A 448 19.46 -21.81 27.81
C GLU A 448 18.23 -22.15 28.67
N GLU A 449 17.27 -22.91 28.12
CA GLU A 449 16.13 -23.44 28.84
C GLU A 449 16.46 -24.72 29.67
N GLY A 450 17.69 -25.22 29.59
CA GLY A 450 18.06 -26.47 30.26
C GLY A 450 17.53 -27.73 29.59
N LYS A 451 17.19 -27.65 28.29
CA LYS A 451 16.62 -28.74 27.49
C LYS A 451 17.61 -29.28 26.48
N ASP A 452 17.41 -30.53 26.06
CA ASP A 452 18.22 -31.17 25.01
C ASP A 452 17.44 -31.23 23.70
N ILE A 453 17.98 -30.62 22.65
CA ILE A 453 17.36 -30.60 21.32
C ILE A 453 17.02 -31.99 20.80
N MET A 454 17.79 -33.02 21.16
CA MET A 454 17.58 -34.41 20.74
C MET A 454 16.25 -34.99 21.22
N THR A 455 15.73 -34.49 22.34
CA THR A 455 14.53 -35.03 23.00
C THR A 455 13.27 -34.21 22.78
N GLU A 456 13.41 -32.97 22.29
CA GLU A 456 12.31 -32.03 22.19
C GLU A 456 11.34 -32.30 21.02
N GLY A 457 11.78 -32.99 19.96
CA GLY A 457 10.89 -33.35 18.86
C GLY A 457 10.48 -32.17 17.98
N LEU A 458 11.41 -31.26 17.73
CA LEU A 458 11.22 -30.07 16.88
C LEU A 458 10.87 -30.43 15.44
N VAL A 459 10.22 -29.48 14.75
CA VAL A 459 9.96 -29.55 13.31
C VAL A 459 10.83 -28.56 12.55
N LEU A 460 11.03 -28.83 11.25
CA LEU A 460 11.81 -27.97 10.35
C LEU A 460 11.00 -27.65 9.08
N ALA A 461 10.92 -26.37 8.71
CA ALA A 461 10.33 -25.90 7.46
C ALA A 461 11.39 -25.31 6.53
N SER A 462 11.25 -25.55 5.22
CA SER A 462 12.13 -25.01 4.19
C SER A 462 11.33 -24.33 3.08
N ASP A 463 11.73 -23.13 2.67
CA ASP A 463 11.08 -22.34 1.62
C ASP A 463 11.19 -22.93 0.21
N GLY A 464 12.11 -23.88 0.01
CA GLY A 464 12.36 -24.59 -1.25
C GLY A 464 12.73 -26.05 -1.03
N PHE A 465 12.77 -26.82 -2.11
CA PHE A 465 13.11 -28.24 -2.06
C PHE A 465 14.56 -28.49 -1.63
N PHE A 466 14.84 -29.70 -1.14
CA PHE A 466 16.20 -30.15 -0.84
C PHE A 466 16.87 -30.70 -2.10
N PRO A 467 17.98 -30.08 -2.58
CA PRO A 467 18.71 -30.61 -3.74
C PRO A 467 19.37 -31.95 -3.49
N PHE A 468 19.74 -32.21 -2.22
CA PHE A 468 20.40 -33.40 -1.71
C PHE A 468 19.75 -33.80 -0.38
N ASN A 469 20.10 -34.99 0.12
CA ASN A 469 19.62 -35.46 1.42
C ASN A 469 20.46 -34.94 2.62
N ASP A 470 21.42 -34.04 2.39
CA ASP A 470 22.29 -33.46 3.41
C ASP A 470 21.53 -32.70 4.50
N CYS A 471 20.49 -31.92 4.10
CA CYS A 471 19.63 -31.24 5.07
C CYS A 471 18.84 -32.21 5.95
N VAL A 472 18.42 -33.36 5.41
CA VAL A 472 17.76 -34.41 6.19
C VAL A 472 18.75 -35.10 7.16
N ALA A 473 19.98 -35.36 6.68
CA ALA A 473 21.04 -35.92 7.52
C ALA A 473 21.34 -35.02 8.71
N LEU A 474 21.54 -33.71 8.43
CA LEU A 474 21.81 -32.71 9.46
C LEU A 474 20.64 -32.56 10.43
N ALA A 475 19.39 -32.52 9.93
CA ALA A 475 18.19 -32.45 10.76
C ALA A 475 18.10 -33.64 11.73
N ALA A 476 18.45 -34.84 11.26
CA ALA A 476 18.51 -36.05 12.10
C ALA A 476 19.55 -35.95 13.23
N GLU A 477 20.73 -35.33 12.95
CA GLU A 477 21.78 -35.11 13.94
C GLU A 477 21.35 -34.18 15.07
N TYR A 478 20.41 -33.27 14.80
CA TYR A 478 19.82 -32.35 15.77
C TYR A 478 18.46 -32.83 16.32
N GLY A 479 18.07 -34.09 16.07
CA GLY A 479 16.86 -34.67 16.66
C GLY A 479 15.53 -34.19 16.09
N ILE A 480 15.53 -33.54 14.90
CA ILE A 480 14.30 -33.12 14.21
C ILE A 480 13.43 -34.36 13.92
N LYS A 481 12.12 -34.21 14.16
CA LYS A 481 11.15 -35.31 14.01
C LYS A 481 10.19 -35.16 12.83
N ALA A 482 10.03 -33.94 12.32
CA ALA A 482 9.20 -33.70 11.15
C ALA A 482 9.77 -32.58 10.27
N ILE A 483 9.62 -32.70 8.97
CA ILE A 483 10.09 -31.75 7.96
C ILE A 483 8.95 -31.41 7.02
N VAL A 484 8.77 -30.15 6.72
CA VAL A 484 7.88 -29.66 5.66
C VAL A 484 8.70 -28.87 4.63
N GLN A 485 8.53 -29.20 3.36
CA GLN A 485 9.20 -28.55 2.23
C GLN A 485 8.39 -28.72 0.94
N PRO A 486 8.67 -27.98 -0.14
CA PRO A 486 7.89 -28.04 -1.37
C PRO A 486 7.92 -29.37 -2.11
N GLY A 487 9.04 -30.12 -2.07
CA GLY A 487 9.33 -31.17 -3.03
C GLY A 487 9.66 -30.61 -4.42
N GLY A 488 9.89 -31.50 -5.39
CA GLY A 488 10.17 -31.16 -6.78
C GLY A 488 11.66 -31.26 -7.17
N SER A 489 12.51 -31.82 -6.32
CA SER A 489 13.88 -32.17 -6.66
C SER A 489 13.93 -33.51 -7.42
N ILE A 490 14.86 -33.64 -8.36
CA ILE A 490 15.18 -34.93 -9.01
C ILE A 490 15.61 -35.99 -7.97
N ARG A 491 16.09 -35.56 -6.82
CA ARG A 491 16.58 -36.42 -5.72
C ARG A 491 15.64 -36.43 -4.50
N ASP A 492 14.37 -36.17 -4.69
CA ASP A 492 13.39 -36.22 -3.59
C ASP A 492 13.35 -37.62 -2.96
N GLU A 493 13.49 -38.70 -3.79
CA GLU A 493 13.53 -40.07 -3.31
C GLU A 493 14.69 -40.32 -2.33
N ASP A 494 15.87 -39.74 -2.55
CA ASP A 494 17.03 -39.86 -1.65
C ASP A 494 16.71 -39.25 -0.29
N SER A 495 16.04 -38.10 -0.29
CA SER A 495 15.62 -37.39 0.92
C SER A 495 14.55 -38.15 1.69
N VAL A 496 13.54 -38.69 0.99
CA VAL A 496 12.45 -39.49 1.58
C VAL A 496 12.99 -40.79 2.17
N LYS A 497 13.89 -41.49 1.44
CA LYS A 497 14.53 -42.69 1.93
C LYS A 497 15.30 -42.45 3.22
N LEU A 498 16.15 -41.42 3.25
CA LEU A 498 16.91 -41.09 4.45
C LEU A 498 16.00 -40.64 5.61
N ALA A 499 14.91 -39.92 5.34
CA ALA A 499 13.93 -39.54 6.35
C ALA A 499 13.27 -40.79 6.97
N ASN A 500 12.88 -41.78 6.16
CA ASN A 500 12.35 -43.07 6.64
C ASN A 500 13.38 -43.82 7.50
N GLU A 501 14.64 -43.90 7.07
CA GLU A 501 15.72 -44.53 7.82
C GLU A 501 15.98 -43.86 9.18
N LYS A 502 15.79 -42.55 9.27
CA LYS A 502 15.99 -41.72 10.48
C LYS A 502 14.74 -41.58 11.34
N GLY A 503 13.59 -42.14 10.90
CA GLY A 503 12.32 -42.00 11.60
C GLY A 503 11.81 -40.54 11.64
N ILE A 504 12.04 -39.77 10.56
CA ILE A 504 11.58 -38.39 10.37
C ILE A 504 10.37 -38.42 9.45
N THR A 505 9.29 -37.76 9.86
CA THR A 505 8.14 -37.50 8.99
C THR A 505 8.46 -36.39 7.99
N MET A 506 8.11 -36.55 6.72
CA MET A 506 8.31 -35.54 5.70
C MET A 506 7.03 -35.28 4.91
N LEU A 507 6.74 -33.99 4.70
CA LEU A 507 5.61 -33.52 3.92
C LEU A 507 6.09 -32.66 2.74
N PHE A 508 5.41 -32.84 1.58
CA PHE A 508 5.62 -32.03 0.38
C PHE A 508 4.39 -31.17 0.11
N THR A 509 4.56 -29.84 0.19
CA THR A 509 3.46 -28.87 -0.04
C THR A 509 3.15 -28.67 -1.52
N GLY A 510 4.11 -28.94 -2.40
CA GLY A 510 4.01 -28.64 -3.83
C GLY A 510 4.12 -27.17 -4.20
N GLU A 511 4.32 -26.28 -3.23
CA GLU A 511 4.53 -24.84 -3.44
C GLU A 511 5.80 -24.37 -2.73
N ARG A 512 6.58 -23.53 -3.41
CA ARG A 512 7.77 -22.87 -2.82
C ARG A 512 7.49 -21.41 -2.55
N HIS A 513 8.17 -20.84 -1.54
CA HIS A 513 8.01 -19.47 -1.11
C HIS A 513 9.35 -18.73 -1.13
N PHE A 514 9.96 -18.57 -2.30
CA PHE A 514 11.20 -17.81 -2.41
C PHE A 514 10.97 -16.32 -2.18
N LYS A 515 11.85 -15.71 -1.36
CA LYS A 515 11.85 -14.29 -1.05
C LYS A 515 13.28 -13.75 -1.10
N HIS A 516 13.54 -12.85 -2.01
CA HIS A 516 14.87 -12.22 -2.20
C HIS A 516 14.89 -10.74 -1.82
#